data_3ea029c932192241f69b56c612573b48
#
_entry.id   3ea029c932192241f69b56c612573b48
#
_cell.length_a   1.000
_cell.length_b   1.000
_cell.length_c   1.000
_cell.angle_alpha   90.00
_cell.angle_beta   90.00
_cell.angle_gamma   90.00
#
_symmetry.space_group_name_H-M   'P 1'
#
loop_
_entity.id
_entity.type
_entity.pdbx_description
1 polymer ?
#
loop_
_entity_poly.entity_id
_entity_poly.type
_entity_poly.pdbx_seq_one_letter_code
_entity_poly.pdbx_strand_id
1 'polypeptide(L)'
;MADTISLREFAGLTGTELRPSPWLEITQSRIDQFAQATNDHQFIHTDPVRAQETPFGGTIAHGFLTLSLLSDLLGACWPVPEGLVMGLNYGSDKVRYLAPVK
;
A
#
# COMPACT_ATOMS: atom_id res chain seq x y z
N MET A 1 -1.40 -9.20 -13.80
CA MET A 1 -2.67 -8.67 -14.30
C MET A 1 -3.83 -9.41 -13.66
N ALA A 2 -4.85 -8.71 -13.26
CA ALA A 2 -6.02 -9.30 -12.62
C ALA A 2 -6.95 -9.95 -13.66
N ASP A 3 -7.53 -11.10 -13.30
CA ASP A 3 -8.49 -11.81 -14.15
C ASP A 3 -9.87 -11.17 -14.05
N THR A 4 -10.60 -11.15 -15.16
CA THR A 4 -11.99 -10.70 -15.17
C THR A 4 -12.90 -11.88 -14.89
N ILE A 5 -13.81 -11.73 -13.96
CA ILE A 5 -14.78 -12.76 -13.57
C ILE A 5 -16.19 -12.18 -13.57
N SER A 6 -17.20 -13.06 -13.58
CA SER A 6 -18.59 -12.60 -13.49
C SER A 6 -18.90 -11.99 -12.12
N LEU A 7 -19.95 -11.16 -12.05
CA LEU A 7 -20.42 -10.61 -10.78
C LEU A 7 -20.81 -11.71 -9.80
N ARG A 8 -21.38 -12.80 -10.30
CA ARG A 8 -21.78 -13.96 -9.47
C ARG A 8 -20.57 -14.63 -8.85
N GLU A 9 -19.52 -14.87 -9.65
CA GLU A 9 -18.27 -15.44 -9.16
C GLU A 9 -17.59 -14.50 -8.16
N PHE A 10 -17.59 -13.22 -8.45
CA PHE A 10 -17.02 -12.20 -7.55
C PHE A 10 -17.72 -12.20 -6.20
N ALA A 11 -19.08 -12.22 -6.20
CA ALA A 11 -19.85 -12.26 -4.97
C ALA A 11 -19.60 -13.56 -4.17
N GLY A 12 -19.33 -14.65 -4.88
CA GLY A 12 -19.02 -15.95 -4.27
C GLY A 12 -17.68 -16.03 -3.56
N LEU A 13 -16.81 -15.03 -3.75
CA LEU A 13 -15.49 -14.98 -3.10
C LEU A 13 -15.56 -14.54 -1.64
N THR A 14 -16.70 -14.09 -1.16
CA THR A 14 -16.88 -13.67 0.24
C THR A 14 -16.41 -14.76 1.18
N GLY A 15 -15.51 -14.40 2.11
CA GLY A 15 -14.97 -15.33 3.09
C GLY A 15 -13.81 -16.19 2.60
N THR A 16 -13.42 -16.06 1.32
CA THR A 16 -12.24 -16.77 0.79
C THR A 16 -11.00 -15.90 0.89
N GLU A 17 -9.85 -16.54 1.03
CA GLU A 17 -8.56 -15.86 0.96
C GLU A 17 -8.11 -15.79 -0.50
N LEU A 18 -7.82 -14.59 -0.97
CA LEU A 18 -7.32 -14.39 -2.32
C LEU A 18 -5.80 -14.55 -2.35
N ARG A 19 -5.25 -14.82 -3.54
CA ARG A 19 -3.81 -14.96 -3.68
C ARG A 19 -3.11 -13.66 -3.25
N PRO A 20 -1.89 -13.75 -2.66
CA PRO A 20 -1.14 -12.56 -2.29
C PRO A 20 -0.63 -11.83 -3.53
N SER A 21 -0.41 -10.53 -3.40
CA SER A 21 0.28 -9.75 -4.42
C SER A 21 1.75 -10.15 -4.50
N PRO A 22 2.44 -9.85 -5.61
CA PRO A 22 3.89 -9.89 -5.63
C PRO A 22 4.47 -8.93 -4.58
N TRP A 23 5.70 -9.20 -4.14
CA TRP A 23 6.40 -8.29 -3.26
C TRP A 23 6.69 -6.97 -3.97
N LEU A 24 6.55 -5.87 -3.24
CA LEU A 24 6.89 -4.54 -3.71
C LEU A 24 7.92 -3.94 -2.76
N GLU A 25 9.09 -3.61 -3.28
CA GLU A 25 10.12 -2.94 -2.49
C GLU A 25 9.80 -1.46 -2.35
N ILE A 26 9.80 -0.96 -1.11
CA ILE A 26 9.66 0.46 -0.84
C ILE A 26 11.06 1.05 -0.69
N THR A 27 11.56 1.66 -1.76
CA THR A 27 12.89 2.27 -1.79
C THR A 27 12.91 3.62 -1.12
N GLN A 28 14.09 4.10 -0.73
CA GLN A 28 14.25 5.47 -0.24
C GLN A 28 13.78 6.49 -1.26
N SER A 29 14.03 6.24 -2.54
CA SER A 29 13.57 7.12 -3.61
C SER A 29 12.03 7.25 -3.62
N ARG A 30 11.32 6.15 -3.42
CA ARG A 30 9.85 6.18 -3.35
C ARG A 30 9.37 6.96 -2.13
N ILE A 31 10.03 6.78 -1.00
CA ILE A 31 9.72 7.52 0.23
C ILE A 31 9.95 9.03 0.01
N ASP A 32 11.06 9.39 -0.62
CA ASP A 32 11.39 10.79 -0.90
C ASP A 32 10.36 11.43 -1.84
N GLN A 33 9.90 10.69 -2.85
CA GLN A 33 8.85 11.15 -3.76
C GLN A 33 7.53 11.37 -3.04
N PHE A 34 7.18 10.48 -2.12
CA PHE A 34 5.96 10.63 -1.32
C PHE A 34 6.07 11.84 -0.39
N ALA A 35 7.22 12.02 0.25
CA ALA A 35 7.49 13.19 1.08
C ALA A 35 7.32 14.49 0.29
N GLN A 36 7.81 14.52 -0.93
CA GLN A 36 7.69 15.67 -1.83
C GLN A 36 6.24 15.92 -2.21
N ALA A 37 5.49 14.86 -2.53
CA ALA A 37 4.10 14.97 -2.96
C ALA A 37 3.16 15.42 -1.83
N THR A 38 3.49 15.12 -0.58
CA THR A 38 2.62 15.38 0.58
C THR A 38 3.15 16.45 1.53
N ASN A 39 4.36 16.95 1.30
CA ASN A 39 5.07 17.87 2.19
C ASN A 39 5.37 17.30 3.58
N ASP A 40 5.43 15.99 3.70
CA ASP A 40 5.83 15.31 4.93
C ASP A 40 7.29 14.90 4.86
N HIS A 41 8.17 15.82 5.26
CA HIS A 41 9.62 15.67 5.20
C HIS A 41 10.25 15.32 6.55
N GLN A 42 9.50 14.73 7.46
CA GLN A 42 10.03 14.37 8.76
C GLN A 42 11.30 13.51 8.60
N PHE A 43 12.31 13.78 9.41
CA PHE A 43 13.63 13.18 9.24
C PHE A 43 13.64 11.65 9.30
N ILE A 44 12.70 11.07 10.03
CA ILE A 44 12.61 9.59 10.15
C ILE A 44 12.29 8.92 8.80
N HIS A 45 11.82 9.69 7.82
CA HIS A 45 11.53 9.21 6.47
C HIS A 45 12.59 9.63 5.48
N THR A 46 13.17 10.82 5.64
CA THR A 46 13.93 11.49 4.57
C THR A 46 15.41 11.62 4.83
N ASP A 47 15.88 11.41 6.06
CA ASP A 47 17.29 11.57 6.42
C ASP A 47 17.88 10.26 6.94
N PRO A 48 18.50 9.45 6.05
CA PRO A 48 19.04 8.14 6.46
C PRO A 48 20.11 8.23 7.54
N VAL A 49 20.91 9.27 7.55
CA VAL A 49 21.99 9.44 8.54
C VAL A 49 21.40 9.74 9.91
N ARG A 50 20.53 10.73 9.98
CA ARG A 50 19.90 11.13 11.24
C ARG A 50 18.97 10.05 11.79
N ALA A 51 18.28 9.34 10.91
CA ALA A 51 17.36 8.28 11.30
C ALA A 51 18.06 7.08 11.95
N GLN A 52 19.35 6.89 11.73
CA GLN A 52 20.12 5.84 12.40
C GLN A 52 20.14 5.99 13.92
N GLU A 53 19.96 7.20 14.42
CA GLU A 53 19.94 7.50 15.85
C GLU A 53 18.58 7.18 16.49
N THR A 54 17.59 6.81 15.69
CA THR A 54 16.26 6.44 16.18
C THR A 54 16.22 4.94 16.54
N PRO A 55 15.21 4.51 17.32
CA PRO A 55 15.01 3.08 17.59
C PRO A 55 14.84 2.22 16.34
N PHE A 56 14.52 2.83 15.20
CA PHE A 56 14.34 2.12 13.94
C PHE A 56 15.68 1.74 13.28
N GLY A 57 16.77 2.43 13.62
CA GLY A 57 18.10 2.17 13.06
C GLY A 57 18.27 2.62 11.60
N GLY A 58 17.36 3.38 11.06
CA GLY A 58 17.36 3.89 9.70
C GLY A 58 16.03 4.53 9.38
N THR A 59 15.83 4.92 8.12
CA THR A 59 14.56 5.50 7.70
C THR A 59 13.45 4.45 7.64
N ILE A 60 12.22 4.91 7.82
CA ILE A 60 11.02 4.09 7.66
C ILE A 60 10.08 4.77 6.66
N ALA A 61 9.27 3.96 6.00
CA ALA A 61 8.24 4.49 5.10
C ALA A 61 7.16 5.20 5.90
N HIS A 62 6.57 6.24 5.31
CA HIS A 62 5.37 6.86 5.86
C HIS A 62 4.27 5.79 5.95
N GLY A 63 3.53 5.77 7.05
CA GLY A 63 2.36 4.91 7.14
C GLY A 63 1.36 5.16 6.00
N PHE A 64 1.16 6.43 5.66
CA PHE A 64 0.29 6.83 4.56
C PHE A 64 0.80 6.37 3.20
N LEU A 65 2.12 6.28 2.99
CA LEU A 65 2.67 5.70 1.76
C LEU A 65 2.31 4.22 1.67
N THR A 66 2.54 3.47 2.73
CA THR A 66 2.22 2.04 2.79
C THR A 66 0.73 1.81 2.51
N LEU A 67 -0.14 2.59 3.12
CA LEU A 67 -1.57 2.52 2.89
C LEU A 67 -1.92 2.84 1.44
N SER A 68 -1.29 3.87 0.87
CA SER A 68 -1.55 4.31 -0.51
C SER A 68 -1.20 3.25 -1.55
N LEU A 69 -0.25 2.36 -1.25
CA LEU A 69 0.14 1.28 -2.15
C LEU A 69 -0.88 0.15 -2.25
N LEU A 70 -1.91 0.14 -1.39
CA LEU A 70 -2.95 -0.89 -1.43
C LEU A 70 -3.64 -0.95 -2.79
N SER A 71 -3.88 0.18 -3.44
CA SER A 71 -4.55 0.19 -4.75
C SER A 71 -3.76 -0.59 -5.79
N ASP A 72 -2.44 -0.42 -5.82
CA ASP A 72 -1.56 -1.15 -6.72
C ASP A 72 -1.47 -2.63 -6.34
N LEU A 73 -1.25 -2.92 -5.07
CA LEU A 73 -1.09 -4.28 -4.58
C LEU A 73 -2.36 -5.11 -4.78
N LEU A 74 -3.52 -4.55 -4.46
CA LEU A 74 -4.80 -5.23 -4.66
C LEU A 74 -5.10 -5.41 -6.14
N GLY A 75 -4.81 -4.40 -6.95
CA GLY A 75 -5.00 -4.48 -8.40
C GLY A 75 -4.15 -5.55 -9.06
N ALA A 76 -3.05 -5.95 -8.46
CA ALA A 76 -2.17 -6.99 -8.97
C ALA A 76 -2.66 -8.40 -8.67
N CYS A 77 -3.57 -8.58 -7.71
CA CYS A 77 -3.96 -9.92 -7.25
C CYS A 77 -5.48 -10.17 -7.19
N TRP A 78 -6.28 -9.12 -7.11
CA TRP A 78 -7.73 -9.27 -7.02
C TRP A 78 -8.35 -9.43 -8.40
N PRO A 79 -9.32 -10.34 -8.54
CA PRO A 79 -10.07 -10.44 -9.78
C PRO A 79 -10.95 -9.21 -9.98
N VAL A 80 -11.19 -8.87 -11.25
CA VAL A 80 -12.01 -7.71 -11.62
C VAL A 80 -13.41 -8.19 -11.98
N PRO A 81 -14.46 -7.68 -11.32
CA PRO A 81 -15.82 -8.04 -11.71
C PRO A 81 -16.15 -7.49 -13.08
N GLU A 82 -16.84 -8.31 -13.85
CA GLU A 82 -17.30 -7.99 -15.20
C GLU A 82 -18.17 -6.74 -15.19
N GLY A 83 -17.92 -5.83 -16.12
CA GLY A 83 -18.68 -4.58 -16.22
C GLY A 83 -18.20 -3.45 -15.34
N LEU A 84 -17.12 -3.67 -14.56
CA LEU A 84 -16.55 -2.60 -13.73
C LEU A 84 -15.98 -1.49 -14.62
N VAL A 85 -16.43 -0.26 -14.38
CA VAL A 85 -15.96 0.92 -15.10
C VAL A 85 -14.81 1.59 -14.35
N MET A 86 -14.94 1.74 -13.02
CA MET A 86 -13.90 2.35 -12.18
C MET A 86 -14.07 1.90 -10.74
N GLY A 87 -12.98 1.96 -9.99
CA GLY A 87 -12.98 1.75 -8.55
C GLY A 87 -12.65 3.05 -7.85
N LEU A 88 -13.34 3.34 -6.76
CA LEU A 88 -13.10 4.52 -5.96
C LEU A 88 -12.77 4.11 -4.53
N ASN A 89 -11.76 4.78 -3.95
CA ASN A 89 -11.44 4.60 -2.55
C ASN A 89 -12.44 5.40 -1.72
N TYR A 90 -13.40 4.69 -1.13
CA TYR A 90 -14.46 5.33 -0.35
C TYR A 90 -14.00 5.66 1.07
N GLY A 91 -13.30 4.76 1.70
CA GLY A 91 -12.83 4.93 3.07
C GLY A 91 -12.43 3.62 3.72
N SER A 92 -12.11 3.72 4.99
CA SER A 92 -11.75 2.60 5.84
C SER A 92 -12.35 2.79 7.20
N ASP A 93 -12.83 1.71 7.83
CA ASP A 93 -13.38 1.78 9.17
C ASP A 93 -12.29 1.88 10.22
N LYS A 94 -11.14 1.26 9.95
CA LYS A 94 -10.04 1.23 10.92
C LYS A 94 -8.72 0.94 10.20
N VAL A 95 -7.71 1.76 10.49
CA VAL A 95 -6.35 1.57 10.00
C VAL A 95 -5.39 1.63 11.18
N ARG A 96 -4.48 0.67 11.27
CA ARG A 96 -3.41 0.67 12.26
C ARG A 96 -2.11 0.24 11.63
N TYR A 97 -1.06 0.96 11.95
CA TYR A 97 0.31 0.64 11.51
C TYR A 97 1.01 -0.09 12.64
N LEU A 98 0.98 -1.41 12.60
CA LEU A 98 1.45 -2.24 13.71
C LEU A 98 2.96 -2.35 13.79
N ALA A 99 3.65 -2.14 12.67
CA ALA A 99 5.11 -2.22 12.59
C ALA A 99 5.62 -1.25 11.52
N PRO A 100 6.81 -0.67 11.73
CA PRO A 100 7.40 0.20 10.71
C PRO A 100 7.88 -0.61 9.50
N VAL A 101 7.81 -0.01 8.32
CA VAL A 101 8.39 -0.54 7.09
C VAL A 101 9.73 0.16 6.88
N LYS A 102 10.80 -0.60 7.03
CA LYS A 102 12.17 -0.08 6.93
C LYS A 102 12.70 -0.06 5.51
#